data_93739473233a3b549bb740070af13325
#
_entry.id   93739473233a3b549bb740070af13325
#
_cell.length_a   1.000
_cell.length_b   1.000
_cell.length_c   1.000
_cell.angle_alpha   90.00
_cell.angle_beta   90.00
_cell.angle_gamma   90.00
#
_symmetry.space_group_name_H-M   'P 1'
#
loop_
_entity.id
_entity.type
_entity.pdbx_description
1 polymer ?
#
loop_
_entity_poly.entity_id
_entity_poly.type
_entity_poly.pdbx_seq_one_letter_code
_entity_poly.pdbx_strand_id
1 'polypeptide(L)'
;QSRSSAASDVYKRQDKKIPNDVTIQVLTQSRDHIIKKTFESLEGVKRAIVHFYNSTSTLQRKVVFNKDKKGIKKIATDGATLIKELSSANQETEWLFEYSPESFTATELDFSMEVSNEVVDILSPYSKEKIIINLPATVEMSSPNIYGDQIEWMINNISNRENICISLHPHNDRGTAVAAAEIGVMAGADRIEGTLFGNGERTGNVDLVTLCLNLLTQGVNPKLDFTKINHIVREVEYCNQLPVHPRHPYAGDLVFTAFSGSHQDAIKKGLDAIKKSNDPHWEVPYLPIDPSDLGRSYEAVVRINSQSGKGGVAYILEKDHGVSLPRRLQISLSSKIQDVADQSGKELLSHEIWSIFESNFIKNTLDTQLKSFSVITSDKNQDEVKLEIMQDGKCIELKGAGNGPIDACIDAFKILHKSDFSIADYHQHSLATGSDAKAVAYICLLYTSPSPRDRG
;
A
#
# COMPACT_ATOMS: atom_id res chain seq x y z
N GLN A 1 15.42 -15.66 -9.65
CA GLN A 1 16.71 -15.03 -9.97
C GLN A 1 16.45 -13.58 -10.30
N SER A 2 16.97 -12.73 -9.45
CA SER A 2 17.06 -11.30 -9.69
C SER A 2 17.88 -11.02 -10.95
N ARG A 3 17.27 -11.05 -12.10
CA ARG A 3 17.77 -10.29 -13.25
C ARG A 3 17.39 -8.84 -12.96
N SER A 4 17.99 -8.47 -12.10
CA SER A 4 18.80 -7.38 -11.67
C SER A 4 18.18 -6.02 -12.06
N SER A 5 17.81 -5.30 -11.01
CA SER A 5 17.72 -3.83 -11.02
C SER A 5 18.83 -3.20 -11.90
N ALA A 6 20.04 -3.71 -11.89
CA ALA A 6 21.16 -3.26 -12.71
C ALA A 6 20.88 -3.30 -14.23
N ALA A 7 20.24 -4.34 -14.77
CA ALA A 7 19.92 -4.37 -16.21
C ALA A 7 18.84 -3.35 -16.57
N SER A 8 17.84 -3.17 -15.72
CA SER A 8 16.82 -2.12 -15.88
C SER A 8 17.45 -0.72 -15.85
N ASP A 9 18.42 -0.50 -14.99
CA ASP A 9 19.11 0.79 -14.84
C ASP A 9 20.02 1.09 -16.05
N VAL A 10 20.66 0.09 -16.62
CA VAL A 10 21.42 0.23 -17.89
C VAL A 10 20.49 0.69 -19.02
N TYR A 11 19.34 0.07 -19.21
CA TYR A 11 18.38 0.50 -20.25
C TYR A 11 17.85 1.91 -20.03
N LYS A 12 17.52 2.28 -18.78
CA LYS A 12 17.04 3.63 -18.47
C LYS A 12 18.10 4.71 -18.76
N ARG A 13 19.37 4.42 -18.53
CA ARG A 13 20.48 5.32 -18.86
C ARG A 13 20.67 5.49 -20.37
N GLN A 14 20.74 4.36 -21.09
CA GLN A 14 20.90 4.34 -22.55
C GLN A 14 19.76 5.09 -23.25
N ASP A 15 18.52 4.94 -22.76
CA ASP A 15 17.35 5.63 -23.26
C ASP A 15 17.18 7.07 -22.75
N LYS A 16 18.10 7.59 -21.93
CA LYS A 16 18.03 8.91 -21.29
C LYS A 16 16.71 9.13 -20.52
N LYS A 17 16.22 8.09 -19.86
CA LYS A 17 14.94 8.11 -19.11
C LYS A 17 15.07 8.60 -17.68
N ILE A 18 16.28 8.89 -17.19
CA ILE A 18 16.50 9.47 -15.86
C ILE A 18 16.19 10.97 -15.95
N PRO A 19 15.20 11.49 -15.20
CA PRO A 19 14.93 12.93 -15.15
C PRO A 19 16.14 13.73 -14.70
N ASN A 20 16.29 14.97 -15.20
CA ASN A 20 17.47 15.79 -14.91
C ASN A 20 17.60 16.23 -13.44
N ASP A 21 16.49 16.25 -12.72
CA ASP A 21 16.37 16.60 -11.31
C ASP A 21 16.50 15.39 -10.36
N VAL A 22 16.71 14.20 -10.92
CA VAL A 22 16.88 12.96 -10.14
C VAL A 22 18.36 12.64 -9.99
N THR A 23 18.81 12.45 -8.75
CA THR A 23 20.14 11.92 -8.43
C THR A 23 20.01 10.43 -8.13
N ILE A 24 20.74 9.59 -8.85
CA ILE A 24 20.74 8.15 -8.63
C ILE A 24 21.62 7.84 -7.41
N GLN A 25 21.11 7.06 -6.47
CA GLN A 25 21.87 6.57 -5.32
C GLN A 25 22.05 5.07 -5.40
N VAL A 26 23.26 4.59 -5.23
CA VAL A 26 23.61 3.16 -5.23
C VAL A 26 24.31 2.81 -3.93
N LEU A 27 23.71 1.86 -3.19
CA LEU A 27 24.27 1.31 -1.96
C LEU A 27 25.31 0.23 -2.30
N THR A 28 26.51 0.33 -1.72
CA THR A 28 27.61 -0.62 -1.93
C THR A 28 28.32 -0.96 -0.63
N GLN A 29 28.68 -2.22 -0.44
CA GLN A 29 29.55 -2.61 0.67
C GLN A 29 30.96 -2.04 0.45
N SER A 30 31.66 -1.69 1.54
CA SER A 30 33.08 -1.29 1.49
C SER A 30 34.00 -2.48 1.16
N ARG A 31 33.91 -2.95 -0.09
CA ARG A 31 34.72 -4.04 -0.67
C ARG A 31 35.13 -3.67 -2.09
N ASP A 32 36.40 -3.78 -2.41
CA ASP A 32 36.99 -3.34 -3.66
C ASP A 32 36.22 -3.76 -4.91
N HIS A 33 35.90 -5.03 -5.04
CA HIS A 33 35.24 -5.56 -6.23
C HIS A 33 33.78 -5.08 -6.36
N ILE A 34 33.10 -4.82 -5.22
CA ILE A 34 31.72 -4.31 -5.23
C ILE A 34 31.72 -2.82 -5.55
N ILE A 35 32.62 -2.04 -4.95
CA ILE A 35 32.79 -0.60 -5.24
C ILE A 35 33.10 -0.41 -6.74
N LYS A 36 34.05 -1.16 -7.29
CA LYS A 36 34.38 -1.10 -8.74
C LYS A 36 33.15 -1.41 -9.59
N LYS A 37 32.39 -2.45 -9.22
CA LYS A 37 31.15 -2.80 -9.94
C LYS A 37 30.07 -1.72 -9.84
N THR A 38 29.99 -1.01 -8.72
CA THR A 38 29.10 0.14 -8.54
C THR A 38 29.46 1.26 -9.53
N PHE A 39 30.74 1.63 -9.65
CA PHE A 39 31.16 2.64 -10.61
C PHE A 39 30.89 2.21 -12.06
N GLU A 40 31.15 0.97 -12.43
CA GLU A 40 30.78 0.42 -13.75
C GLU A 40 29.27 0.56 -14.00
N SER A 41 28.45 0.26 -12.99
CA SER A 41 27.00 0.37 -13.11
C SER A 41 26.48 1.80 -13.26
N LEU A 42 27.23 2.79 -12.80
CA LEU A 42 26.93 4.23 -12.87
C LEU A 42 27.54 4.93 -14.08
N GLU A 43 28.24 4.23 -14.96
CA GLU A 43 28.82 4.80 -16.18
C GLU A 43 27.75 5.47 -17.04
N GLY A 44 27.98 6.73 -17.44
CA GLY A 44 27.03 7.53 -18.24
C GLY A 44 25.87 8.16 -17.43
N VAL A 45 25.85 8.02 -16.12
CA VAL A 45 24.93 8.75 -15.25
C VAL A 45 25.43 10.18 -15.05
N LYS A 46 24.53 11.16 -15.17
CA LYS A 46 24.90 12.58 -15.03
C LYS A 46 25.26 12.98 -13.60
N ARG A 47 24.52 12.46 -12.61
CA ARG A 47 24.68 12.77 -11.19
C ARG A 47 24.36 11.55 -10.34
N ALA A 48 25.27 11.16 -9.44
CA ALA A 48 25.12 9.96 -8.63
C ALA A 48 25.67 10.11 -7.22
N ILE A 49 24.98 9.51 -6.26
CA ILE A 49 25.47 9.28 -4.90
C ILE A 49 26.05 7.86 -4.84
N VAL A 50 27.32 7.75 -4.50
CA VAL A 50 27.93 6.47 -4.11
C VAL A 50 27.77 6.35 -2.61
N HIS A 51 26.80 5.52 -2.18
CA HIS A 51 26.52 5.26 -0.78
C HIS A 51 27.20 3.98 -0.34
N PHE A 52 28.30 4.08 0.39
CA PHE A 52 29.00 2.91 0.87
C PHE A 52 28.90 2.73 2.38
N TYR A 53 29.06 1.49 2.82
CA TYR A 53 28.91 1.15 4.23
C TYR A 53 29.77 -0.03 4.65
N ASN A 54 30.05 -0.08 5.93
CA ASN A 54 30.48 -1.29 6.63
C ASN A 54 29.96 -1.27 8.05
N SER A 55 29.68 -2.43 8.61
CA SER A 55 29.17 -2.49 9.97
C SER A 55 30.25 -2.14 11.00
N THR A 56 29.83 -1.33 11.98
CA THR A 56 30.68 -0.80 13.05
C THR A 56 30.31 -1.34 14.44
N SER A 57 29.18 -2.07 14.55
CA SER A 57 28.64 -2.52 15.85
C SER A 57 29.58 -3.48 16.60
N THR A 58 29.51 -3.40 17.91
CA THR A 58 30.32 -4.26 18.81
C THR A 58 30.15 -5.74 18.51
N LEU A 59 28.90 -6.18 18.27
CA LEU A 59 28.60 -7.58 17.99
C LEU A 59 29.17 -8.03 16.67
N GLN A 60 28.97 -7.25 15.59
CA GLN A 60 29.45 -7.63 14.26
C GLN A 60 30.98 -7.58 14.16
N ARG A 61 31.63 -6.63 14.83
CA ARG A 61 33.09 -6.64 14.96
C ARG A 61 33.60 -7.97 15.50
N LYS A 62 32.93 -8.50 16.54
CA LYS A 62 33.31 -9.73 17.22
C LYS A 62 32.99 -11.00 16.43
N VAL A 63 31.72 -11.11 15.95
CA VAL A 63 31.22 -12.40 15.43
C VAL A 63 31.26 -12.52 13.91
N VAL A 64 31.24 -11.39 13.19
CA VAL A 64 31.20 -11.39 11.70
C VAL A 64 32.59 -11.10 11.12
N PHE A 65 33.20 -10.00 11.56
CA PHE A 65 34.47 -9.56 11.00
C PHE A 65 35.67 -10.13 11.74
N ASN A 66 35.53 -10.54 12.97
CA ASN A 66 36.61 -10.92 13.87
C ASN A 66 37.75 -9.88 13.84
N LYS A 67 37.39 -8.60 14.03
CA LYS A 67 38.29 -7.43 13.98
C LYS A 67 38.02 -6.49 15.16
N ASP A 68 39.09 -5.81 15.56
CA ASP A 68 39.02 -4.69 16.50
C ASP A 68 38.53 -3.39 15.81
N LYS A 69 38.36 -2.31 16.58
CA LYS A 69 37.98 -0.98 16.06
C LYS A 69 38.91 -0.51 14.95
N LYS A 70 40.22 -0.68 15.09
CA LYS A 70 41.23 -0.29 14.09
C LYS A 70 41.04 -1.03 12.76
N GLY A 71 40.78 -2.33 12.82
CA GLY A 71 40.52 -3.15 11.64
C GLY A 71 39.22 -2.80 10.90
N ILE A 72 38.19 -2.44 11.66
CA ILE A 72 36.90 -1.98 11.09
C ILE A 72 37.02 -0.58 10.47
N LYS A 73 37.71 0.35 11.16
CA LYS A 73 37.99 1.67 10.63
C LYS A 73 38.78 1.61 9.32
N LYS A 74 39.77 0.70 9.25
CA LYS A 74 40.53 0.48 8.02
C LYS A 74 39.63 0.07 6.83
N ILE A 75 38.60 -0.75 7.03
CA ILE A 75 37.65 -1.11 5.96
C ILE A 75 36.96 0.14 5.41
N ALA A 76 36.51 1.05 6.26
CA ALA A 76 35.88 2.30 5.87
C ALA A 76 36.86 3.21 5.09
N THR A 77 38.06 3.42 5.61
CA THR A 77 39.05 4.31 4.99
C THR A 77 39.63 3.74 3.68
N ASP A 78 39.84 2.45 3.58
CA ASP A 78 40.24 1.80 2.31
C ASP A 78 39.14 1.98 1.25
N GLY A 79 37.87 1.78 1.62
CA GLY A 79 36.72 2.00 0.73
C GLY A 79 36.60 3.47 0.28
N ALA A 80 36.72 4.41 1.20
CA ALA A 80 36.71 5.84 0.88
C ALA A 80 37.86 6.23 -0.08
N THR A 81 39.04 5.67 0.15
CA THR A 81 40.23 5.90 -0.72
C THR A 81 39.97 5.38 -2.13
N LEU A 82 39.45 4.18 -2.27
CA LEU A 82 39.11 3.60 -3.59
C LEU A 82 38.01 4.42 -4.30
N ILE A 83 36.97 4.85 -3.58
CA ILE A 83 35.90 5.70 -4.13
C ILE A 83 36.45 7.02 -4.64
N LYS A 84 37.34 7.66 -3.86
CA LYS A 84 38.07 8.86 -4.28
C LYS A 84 38.85 8.64 -5.58
N GLU A 85 39.59 7.55 -5.70
CA GLU A 85 40.39 7.23 -6.89
C GLU A 85 39.49 7.05 -8.13
N LEU A 86 38.43 6.25 -8.01
CA LEU A 86 37.52 5.96 -9.11
C LEU A 86 36.71 7.20 -9.54
N SER A 87 36.24 8.00 -8.60
CA SER A 87 35.50 9.24 -8.91
C SER A 87 36.40 10.28 -9.58
N SER A 88 37.68 10.39 -9.19
CA SER A 88 38.65 11.27 -9.81
C SER A 88 39.01 10.86 -11.24
N ALA A 89 38.95 9.56 -11.54
CA ALA A 89 39.20 9.02 -12.87
C ALA A 89 38.05 9.25 -13.87
N ASN A 90 36.82 9.46 -13.36
CA ASN A 90 35.63 9.72 -14.19
C ASN A 90 34.99 11.05 -13.81
N GLN A 91 35.28 12.10 -14.57
CA GLN A 91 34.77 13.45 -14.34
C GLN A 91 33.52 13.81 -15.15
N GLU A 92 32.98 12.88 -15.94
CA GLU A 92 31.75 13.09 -16.71
C GLU A 92 30.51 13.02 -15.81
N THR A 93 30.61 12.32 -14.69
CA THR A 93 29.55 12.20 -13.66
C THR A 93 29.83 13.16 -12.51
N GLU A 94 28.81 13.86 -12.07
CA GLU A 94 28.83 14.61 -10.81
C GLU A 94 28.67 13.62 -9.64
N TRP A 95 29.77 13.37 -8.91
CA TRP A 95 29.82 12.44 -7.80
C TRP A 95 29.49 13.12 -6.48
N LEU A 96 28.57 12.50 -5.75
CA LEU A 96 28.28 12.77 -4.35
C LEU A 96 28.60 11.52 -3.54
N PHE A 97 28.97 11.72 -2.28
CA PHE A 97 29.41 10.62 -1.43
C PHE A 97 28.57 10.50 -0.17
N GLU A 98 28.23 9.30 0.15
CA GLU A 98 27.51 8.96 1.37
C GLU A 98 28.16 7.78 2.06
N TYR A 99 28.32 7.87 3.38
CA TYR A 99 28.85 6.79 4.22
C TYR A 99 27.90 6.47 5.36
N SER A 100 27.67 5.17 5.58
CA SER A 100 26.96 4.66 6.74
C SER A 100 27.89 3.84 7.64
N PRO A 101 28.13 4.26 8.91
CA PRO A 101 28.58 3.34 9.96
C PRO A 101 27.40 2.40 10.31
N GLU A 102 27.24 1.33 9.54
CA GLU A 102 26.09 0.43 9.63
C GLU A 102 25.94 -0.10 11.07
N SER A 103 24.70 -0.30 11.50
CA SER A 103 24.35 -0.62 12.88
C SER A 103 24.79 0.46 13.88
N PHE A 104 24.61 1.73 13.48
CA PHE A 104 24.95 2.90 14.30
C PHE A 104 24.37 2.80 15.71
N THR A 105 23.09 2.45 15.86
CA THR A 105 22.40 2.33 17.16
C THR A 105 22.96 1.24 18.08
N ALA A 106 23.79 0.34 17.56
CA ALA A 106 24.50 -0.72 18.31
C ALA A 106 26.02 -0.50 18.35
N THR A 107 26.47 0.71 17.99
CA THR A 107 27.88 1.12 17.96
C THR A 107 28.12 2.17 19.02
N GLU A 108 29.31 2.19 19.62
CA GLU A 108 29.74 3.26 20.50
C GLU A 108 29.78 4.59 19.71
N LEU A 109 29.18 5.64 20.25
CA LEU A 109 29.06 6.94 19.57
C LEU A 109 30.42 7.56 19.22
N ASP A 110 31.37 7.49 20.14
CA ASP A 110 32.74 7.96 19.92
C ASP A 110 33.41 7.23 18.73
N PHE A 111 33.19 5.94 18.60
CA PHE A 111 33.73 5.16 17.49
C PHE A 111 33.02 5.45 16.16
N SER A 112 31.70 5.58 16.15
CA SER A 112 30.95 6.01 14.96
C SER A 112 31.43 7.37 14.46
N MET A 113 31.63 8.32 15.37
CA MET A 113 32.14 9.66 15.06
C MET A 113 33.55 9.58 14.50
N GLU A 114 34.46 8.85 15.14
CA GLU A 114 35.86 8.68 14.73
C GLU A 114 35.95 8.16 13.29
N VAL A 115 35.21 7.08 12.97
CA VAL A 115 35.21 6.51 11.62
C VAL A 115 34.61 7.47 10.60
N SER A 116 33.51 8.16 10.95
CA SER A 116 32.85 9.12 10.07
C SER A 116 33.76 10.32 9.76
N ASN A 117 34.46 10.86 10.75
CA ASN A 117 35.40 11.96 10.55
C ASN A 117 36.53 11.59 9.58
N GLU A 118 37.14 10.40 9.75
CA GLU A 118 38.21 9.95 8.82
C GLU A 118 37.71 9.75 7.39
N VAL A 119 36.49 9.24 7.21
CA VAL A 119 35.88 9.13 5.87
C VAL A 119 35.61 10.50 5.26
N VAL A 120 35.09 11.44 6.04
CA VAL A 120 34.87 12.83 5.62
C VAL A 120 36.17 13.49 5.21
N ASP A 121 37.24 13.35 5.99
CA ASP A 121 38.55 13.92 5.66
C ASP A 121 39.13 13.40 4.35
N ILE A 122 38.87 12.11 3.99
CA ILE A 122 39.33 11.51 2.73
C ILE A 122 38.52 12.05 1.54
N LEU A 123 37.19 12.20 1.66
CA LEU A 123 36.29 12.45 0.56
C LEU A 123 35.95 13.95 0.34
N SER A 124 35.97 14.78 1.39
CA SER A 124 35.59 16.19 1.30
C SER A 124 36.34 16.99 0.24
N PRO A 125 37.69 16.80 0.04
CA PRO A 125 38.41 17.54 -0.99
C PRO A 125 37.97 17.22 -2.43
N TYR A 126 37.22 16.15 -2.63
CA TYR A 126 36.76 15.62 -3.92
C TYR A 126 35.27 15.76 -4.13
N SER A 127 34.53 16.26 -3.15
CA SER A 127 33.09 16.50 -3.24
C SER A 127 32.80 17.96 -3.54
N LYS A 128 31.84 18.21 -4.44
CA LYS A 128 31.33 19.55 -4.70
C LYS A 128 30.24 19.96 -3.71
N GLU A 129 29.65 19.00 -3.03
CA GLU A 129 28.60 19.20 -2.05
C GLU A 129 29.00 18.58 -0.71
N LYS A 130 28.15 18.77 0.32
CA LYS A 130 28.36 18.17 1.64
C LYS A 130 28.47 16.65 1.54
N ILE A 131 29.37 16.07 2.31
CA ILE A 131 29.41 14.63 2.48
C ILE A 131 28.21 14.20 3.33
N ILE A 132 27.52 13.17 2.87
CA ILE A 132 26.37 12.61 3.61
C ILE A 132 26.89 11.55 4.59
N ILE A 133 26.67 11.77 5.88
CA ILE A 133 26.86 10.77 6.93
C ILE A 133 25.50 10.28 7.34
N ASN A 134 25.21 9.04 6.97
CA ASN A 134 23.93 8.41 7.24
C ASN A 134 24.03 7.55 8.50
N LEU A 135 23.20 7.81 9.48
CA LEU A 135 23.23 7.19 10.82
C LEU A 135 22.04 6.21 10.95
N PRO A 136 22.18 4.95 10.48
CA PRO A 136 21.06 4.04 10.41
C PRO A 136 20.71 3.43 11.76
N ALA A 137 19.43 3.47 12.13
CA ALA A 137 18.88 2.49 13.06
C ALA A 137 18.64 1.18 12.30
N THR A 138 19.71 0.49 11.93
CA THR A 138 19.69 -0.77 11.17
C THR A 138 18.77 -1.80 11.84
N VAL A 139 18.74 -1.79 13.15
CA VAL A 139 17.69 -2.39 14.00
C VAL A 139 17.30 -1.33 15.03
N GLU A 140 16.01 -1.16 15.28
CA GLU A 140 15.52 -0.31 16.36
C GLU A 140 15.90 -0.89 17.73
N MET A 141 17.03 -0.51 18.26
CA MET A 141 17.57 -1.02 19.53
C MET A 141 16.92 -0.39 20.77
N SER A 142 16.38 0.81 20.64
CA SER A 142 15.85 1.61 21.76
C SER A 142 14.61 2.40 21.34
N SER A 143 14.04 3.15 22.29
CA SER A 143 12.95 4.09 22.03
C SER A 143 13.40 5.28 21.18
N PRO A 144 12.48 5.95 20.45
CA PRO A 144 12.79 7.06 19.55
C PRO A 144 13.57 8.22 20.19
N ASN A 145 13.29 8.55 21.47
CA ASN A 145 14.01 9.59 22.20
C ASN A 145 15.50 9.27 22.38
N ILE A 146 15.84 8.01 22.66
CA ILE A 146 17.25 7.59 22.76
C ILE A 146 17.96 7.72 21.41
N TYR A 147 17.28 7.38 20.33
CA TYR A 147 17.84 7.61 18.98
C TYR A 147 18.05 9.10 18.71
N GLY A 148 17.08 9.95 19.07
CA GLY A 148 17.22 11.40 18.96
C GLY A 148 18.41 11.93 19.78
N ASP A 149 18.60 11.48 21.03
CA ASP A 149 19.75 11.83 21.86
C ASP A 149 21.09 11.43 21.22
N GLN A 150 21.14 10.25 20.58
CA GLN A 150 22.32 9.78 19.83
C GLN A 150 22.61 10.69 18.63
N ILE A 151 21.59 11.11 17.90
CA ILE A 151 21.72 12.01 16.75
C ILE A 151 22.19 13.40 17.20
N GLU A 152 21.59 13.97 18.24
CA GLU A 152 22.02 15.24 18.83
C GLU A 152 23.49 15.20 19.27
N TRP A 153 23.87 14.10 19.94
CA TRP A 153 25.25 13.89 20.35
C TRP A 153 26.21 13.86 19.15
N MET A 154 25.86 13.13 18.08
CA MET A 154 26.68 13.08 16.85
C MET A 154 26.84 14.46 16.24
N ILE A 155 25.75 15.20 16.10
CA ILE A 155 25.72 16.55 15.51
C ILE A 155 26.63 17.51 16.29
N ASN A 156 26.61 17.41 17.61
CA ASN A 156 27.37 18.31 18.49
C ASN A 156 28.88 17.96 18.57
N ASN A 157 29.26 16.74 18.18
CA ASN A 157 30.64 16.25 18.36
C ASN A 157 31.37 15.96 17.05
N ILE A 158 30.68 15.76 15.91
CA ILE A 158 31.31 15.50 14.63
C ILE A 158 32.08 16.73 14.14
N SER A 159 33.28 16.49 13.58
CA SER A 159 34.11 17.59 13.05
C SER A 159 33.54 18.14 11.75
N ASN A 160 33.75 19.44 11.49
CA ASN A 160 33.36 20.10 10.22
C ASN A 160 31.87 19.93 9.90
N ARG A 161 30.98 20.03 10.91
CA ARG A 161 29.53 19.81 10.78
C ARG A 161 28.90 20.60 9.63
N GLU A 162 29.39 21.78 9.32
CA GLU A 162 28.91 22.65 8.25
C GLU A 162 29.10 22.05 6.85
N ASN A 163 30.05 21.15 6.68
CA ASN A 163 30.35 20.43 5.44
C ASN A 163 29.74 19.03 5.37
N ILE A 164 28.91 18.67 6.36
CA ILE A 164 28.28 17.36 6.48
C ILE A 164 26.76 17.49 6.40
N CYS A 165 26.12 16.60 5.65
CA CYS A 165 24.69 16.37 5.68
C CYS A 165 24.43 15.13 6.55
N ILE A 166 23.81 15.32 7.72
CA ILE A 166 23.40 14.20 8.58
C ILE A 166 22.10 13.62 8.05
N SER A 167 22.16 12.38 7.60
CA SER A 167 21.04 11.59 7.10
C SER A 167 20.64 10.52 8.12
N LEU A 168 19.38 10.22 8.22
CA LEU A 168 18.85 9.18 9.08
C LEU A 168 18.15 8.10 8.26
N HIS A 169 18.31 6.85 8.68
CA HIS A 169 17.74 5.68 8.03
C HIS A 169 17.17 4.71 9.08
N PRO A 170 16.05 5.05 9.70
CA PRO A 170 15.47 4.16 10.69
C PRO A 170 14.67 3.02 10.05
N HIS A 171 14.91 1.78 10.54
CA HIS A 171 14.04 0.64 10.35
C HIS A 171 12.90 0.64 11.38
N ASN A 172 11.91 -0.22 11.18
CA ASN A 172 10.64 -0.20 11.93
C ASN A 172 10.45 -1.44 12.83
N ASP A 173 11.53 -1.99 13.37
CA ASP A 173 11.50 -3.24 14.15
C ASP A 173 10.62 -3.17 15.40
N ARG A 174 10.48 -1.99 15.98
CA ARG A 174 9.63 -1.71 17.16
C ARG A 174 8.30 -1.03 16.79
N GLY A 175 8.06 -0.75 15.49
CA GLY A 175 6.91 0.01 15.04
C GLY A 175 7.00 1.52 15.30
N THR A 176 8.21 2.06 15.52
CA THR A 176 8.41 3.46 15.92
C THR A 176 9.32 4.26 15.00
N ALA A 177 9.59 3.76 13.78
CA ALA A 177 10.51 4.40 12.84
C ALA A 177 10.10 5.84 12.47
N VAL A 178 8.80 6.11 12.30
CA VAL A 178 8.31 7.46 12.00
C VAL A 178 8.62 8.41 13.16
N ALA A 179 8.30 8.01 14.39
CA ALA A 179 8.61 8.81 15.57
C ALA A 179 10.12 9.02 15.77
N ALA A 180 10.92 7.99 15.47
CA ALA A 180 12.38 8.10 15.50
C ALA A 180 12.92 9.12 14.49
N ALA A 181 12.36 9.12 13.27
CA ALA A 181 12.70 10.10 12.24
C ALA A 181 12.30 11.52 12.63
N GLU A 182 11.07 11.73 13.16
CA GLU A 182 10.60 13.03 13.62
C GLU A 182 11.50 13.59 14.72
N ILE A 183 11.80 12.80 15.75
CA ILE A 183 12.68 13.23 16.84
C ILE A 183 14.10 13.47 16.34
N GLY A 184 14.60 12.64 15.41
CA GLY A 184 15.91 12.86 14.80
C GLY A 184 16.02 14.15 13.99
N VAL A 185 14.97 14.54 13.26
CA VAL A 185 14.89 15.86 12.60
C VAL A 185 14.88 16.99 13.64
N MET A 186 14.11 16.85 14.72
CA MET A 186 14.11 17.83 15.80
C MET A 186 15.47 17.93 16.49
N ALA A 187 16.24 16.85 16.55
CA ALA A 187 17.62 16.82 17.04
C ALA A 187 18.63 17.49 16.08
N GLY A 188 18.21 17.86 14.87
CA GLY A 188 19.04 18.62 13.92
C GLY A 188 19.55 17.83 12.71
N ALA A 189 18.98 16.66 12.40
CA ALA A 189 19.28 15.94 11.17
C ALA A 189 18.80 16.74 9.93
N ASP A 190 19.56 16.63 8.84
CA ASP A 190 19.30 17.38 7.59
C ASP A 190 18.46 16.58 6.58
N ARG A 191 18.48 15.23 6.65
CA ARG A 191 17.91 14.35 5.63
C ARG A 191 17.37 13.06 6.25
N ILE A 192 16.31 12.53 5.65
CA ILE A 192 15.75 11.21 5.99
C ILE A 192 15.76 10.31 4.76
N GLU A 193 16.17 9.09 4.94
CA GLU A 193 16.02 7.99 3.99
C GLU A 193 14.92 7.04 4.47
N GLY A 194 14.05 6.65 3.57
CA GLY A 194 12.97 5.74 3.86
C GLY A 194 12.32 5.24 2.58
N THR A 195 11.15 4.65 2.72
CA THR A 195 10.41 4.10 1.60
C THR A 195 8.95 4.55 1.64
N LEU A 196 8.30 4.56 0.49
CA LEU A 196 6.87 4.79 0.44
C LEU A 196 6.16 3.61 1.10
N PHE A 197 5.27 3.93 2.04
CA PHE A 197 4.49 2.98 2.85
C PHE A 197 5.34 2.02 3.71
N GLY A 198 6.57 2.38 4.01
CA GLY A 198 7.41 1.63 4.94
C GLY A 198 7.93 0.29 4.43
N ASN A 199 7.90 0.03 3.12
CA ASN A 199 8.43 -1.22 2.56
C ASN A 199 9.92 -1.38 2.86
N GLY A 200 10.39 -2.63 3.02
CA GLY A 200 11.80 -2.92 3.27
C GLY A 200 12.03 -4.26 3.95
N GLU A 201 13.24 -4.48 4.41
CA GLU A 201 13.60 -5.70 5.12
C GLU A 201 12.92 -5.82 6.48
N ARG A 202 12.66 -7.04 6.91
CA ARG A 202 12.01 -7.38 8.20
C ARG A 202 10.65 -6.70 8.34
N THR A 203 10.55 -5.69 9.20
CA THR A 203 9.34 -4.87 9.45
C THR A 203 9.26 -3.62 8.57
N GLY A 204 10.26 -3.41 7.71
CA GLY A 204 10.35 -2.27 6.81
C GLY A 204 11.19 -1.12 7.33
N ASN A 205 11.20 -0.06 6.56
CA ASN A 205 11.88 1.22 6.84
C ASN A 205 10.88 2.25 7.39
N VAL A 206 11.40 3.43 7.73
CA VAL A 206 10.53 4.58 7.98
C VAL A 206 9.63 4.84 6.78
N ASP A 207 8.34 5.01 7.04
CA ASP A 207 7.35 5.34 6.03
C ASP A 207 7.39 6.84 5.71
N LEU A 208 7.89 7.17 4.53
CA LEU A 208 8.00 8.57 4.07
C LEU A 208 6.64 9.22 3.86
N VAL A 209 5.60 8.47 3.50
CA VAL A 209 4.26 9.03 3.33
C VAL A 209 3.73 9.54 4.67
N THR A 210 3.78 8.69 5.70
CA THR A 210 3.35 9.08 7.05
C THR A 210 4.21 10.21 7.61
N LEU A 211 5.53 10.12 7.50
CA LEU A 211 6.44 11.15 8.00
C LEU A 211 6.18 12.52 7.36
N CYS A 212 6.08 12.57 6.03
CA CYS A 212 5.88 13.83 5.31
C CYS A 212 4.51 14.45 5.59
N LEU A 213 3.46 13.64 5.72
CA LEU A 213 2.12 14.14 6.05
C LEU A 213 2.00 14.56 7.51
N ASN A 214 2.73 13.92 8.42
CA ASN A 214 2.86 14.40 9.80
C ASN A 214 3.51 15.80 9.83
N LEU A 215 4.59 16.01 9.07
CA LEU A 215 5.22 17.33 8.95
C LEU A 215 4.27 18.36 8.34
N LEU A 216 3.53 18.00 7.29
CA LEU A 216 2.56 18.88 6.64
C LEU A 216 1.46 19.33 7.62
N THR A 217 0.92 18.42 8.43
CA THR A 217 -0.11 18.74 9.44
C THR A 217 0.41 19.65 10.57
N GLN A 218 1.72 19.77 10.70
CA GLN A 218 2.38 20.71 11.63
C GLN A 218 2.87 21.99 10.95
N GLY A 219 2.45 22.24 9.70
CA GLY A 219 2.80 23.44 8.93
C GLY A 219 4.19 23.39 8.29
N VAL A 220 4.86 22.23 8.30
CA VAL A 220 6.17 22.04 7.65
C VAL A 220 5.96 21.40 6.28
N ASN A 221 6.19 22.15 5.21
CA ASN A 221 6.04 21.62 3.86
C ASN A 221 7.21 20.69 3.50
N PRO A 222 6.97 19.38 3.30
CA PRO A 222 8.00 18.41 2.93
C PRO A 222 8.49 18.54 1.48
N LYS A 223 7.88 19.43 0.69
CA LYS A 223 8.13 19.63 -0.75
C LYS A 223 7.90 18.38 -1.60
N LEU A 224 6.99 17.52 -1.15
CA LEU A 224 6.50 16.35 -1.86
C LEU A 224 5.00 16.49 -2.13
N ASP A 225 4.56 15.99 -3.27
CA ASP A 225 3.16 16.08 -3.71
C ASP A 225 2.41 14.77 -3.45
N PHE A 226 1.45 14.80 -2.53
CA PHE A 226 0.54 13.69 -2.21
C PHE A 226 -0.89 13.94 -2.67
N THR A 227 -1.13 14.95 -3.51
CA THR A 227 -2.48 15.29 -4.00
C THR A 227 -3.14 14.17 -4.82
N LYS A 228 -2.39 13.11 -5.16
CA LYS A 228 -2.88 11.92 -5.84
C LYS A 228 -2.49 10.65 -5.08
N ILE A 229 -2.72 10.61 -3.78
CA ILE A 229 -2.23 9.54 -2.91
C ILE A 229 -2.70 8.15 -3.37
N ASN A 230 -3.93 8.01 -3.87
CA ASN A 230 -4.44 6.74 -4.37
C ASN A 230 -3.67 6.23 -5.61
N HIS A 231 -3.14 7.14 -6.44
CA HIS A 231 -2.28 6.74 -7.56
C HIS A 231 -0.93 6.23 -7.05
N ILE A 232 -0.35 6.92 -6.07
CA ILE A 232 0.92 6.52 -5.44
C ILE A 232 0.77 5.13 -4.79
N VAL A 233 -0.34 4.88 -4.08
CA VAL A 233 -0.66 3.56 -3.51
C VAL A 233 -0.63 2.48 -4.58
N ARG A 234 -1.37 2.66 -5.68
CA ARG A 234 -1.45 1.66 -6.76
C ARG A 234 -0.09 1.36 -7.40
N GLU A 235 0.69 2.41 -7.68
CA GLU A 235 2.02 2.23 -8.26
C GLU A 235 2.97 1.45 -7.34
N VAL A 236 2.93 1.74 -6.05
CA VAL A 236 3.77 1.05 -5.06
C VAL A 236 3.32 -0.39 -4.86
N GLU A 237 2.01 -0.64 -4.76
CA GLU A 237 1.46 -1.99 -4.69
C GLU A 237 1.80 -2.82 -5.94
N TYR A 238 1.72 -2.21 -7.12
CA TYR A 238 2.12 -2.86 -8.37
C TYR A 238 3.61 -3.22 -8.37
N CYS A 239 4.48 -2.30 -7.95
CA CYS A 239 5.93 -2.54 -7.93
C CYS A 239 6.35 -3.57 -6.88
N ASN A 240 5.78 -3.48 -5.68
CA ASN A 240 6.19 -4.29 -4.54
C ASN A 240 5.41 -5.61 -4.42
N GLN A 241 4.27 -5.75 -5.11
CA GLN A 241 3.34 -6.88 -5.00
C GLN A 241 2.86 -7.12 -3.55
N LEU A 242 2.79 -6.06 -2.75
CA LEU A 242 2.31 -6.06 -1.37
C LEU A 242 1.25 -4.97 -1.23
N PRO A 243 0.10 -5.26 -0.60
CA PRO A 243 -0.96 -4.27 -0.40
C PRO A 243 -0.58 -3.27 0.69
N VAL A 244 -0.98 -2.02 0.51
CA VAL A 244 -0.97 -1.02 1.57
C VAL A 244 -2.07 -1.37 2.58
N HIS A 245 -1.76 -1.31 3.87
CA HIS A 245 -2.71 -1.70 4.89
C HIS A 245 -3.95 -0.78 4.89
N PRO A 246 -5.21 -1.30 4.96
CA PRO A 246 -6.42 -0.47 4.90
C PRO A 246 -6.52 0.61 5.99
N ARG A 247 -5.77 0.48 7.08
CA ARG A 247 -5.66 1.46 8.17
C ARG A 247 -4.30 2.17 8.17
N HIS A 248 -3.59 2.17 7.02
CA HIS A 248 -2.35 2.93 6.90
C HIS A 248 -2.64 4.42 7.11
N PRO A 249 -1.84 5.14 7.93
CA PRO A 249 -2.04 6.56 8.15
C PRO A 249 -2.17 7.32 6.82
N TYR A 250 -3.17 8.18 6.72
CA TYR A 250 -3.50 9.03 5.56
C TYR A 250 -3.88 8.30 4.26
N ALA A 251 -3.27 7.14 3.97
CA ALA A 251 -3.38 6.47 2.67
C ALA A 251 -4.38 5.29 2.66
N GLY A 252 -4.63 4.67 3.80
CA GLY A 252 -5.49 3.49 3.90
C GLY A 252 -6.94 3.79 3.52
N ASP A 253 -7.63 2.81 2.96
CA ASP A 253 -9.02 2.96 2.50
C ASP A 253 -9.99 3.36 3.61
N LEU A 254 -9.70 2.97 4.85
CA LEU A 254 -10.57 3.22 6.02
C LEU A 254 -10.23 4.49 6.80
N VAL A 255 -9.21 5.25 6.40
CA VAL A 255 -8.70 6.38 7.20
C VAL A 255 -9.70 7.53 7.29
N PHE A 256 -10.45 7.79 6.23
CA PHE A 256 -11.44 8.85 6.19
C PHE A 256 -12.89 8.33 6.37
N THR A 257 -13.04 7.18 7.01
CA THR A 257 -14.35 6.59 7.31
C THR A 257 -14.67 6.69 8.80
N ALA A 258 -15.88 7.06 9.15
CA ALA A 258 -16.38 7.00 10.51
C ALA A 258 -17.58 6.04 10.57
N PHE A 259 -17.52 5.06 11.48
CA PHE A 259 -18.58 4.06 11.65
C PHE A 259 -19.64 4.48 12.68
N SER A 260 -19.29 5.36 13.61
CA SER A 260 -20.20 5.87 14.63
C SER A 260 -21.05 7.02 14.08
N GLY A 261 -22.37 6.96 14.26
CA GLY A 261 -23.27 8.04 13.84
C GLY A 261 -22.96 9.38 14.49
N SER A 262 -22.51 9.39 15.75
CA SER A 262 -22.10 10.62 16.44
C SER A 262 -20.82 11.23 15.82
N HIS A 263 -19.86 10.39 15.39
CA HIS A 263 -18.66 10.87 14.70
C HIS A 263 -19.02 11.44 13.31
N GLN A 264 -19.87 10.76 12.56
CA GLN A 264 -20.32 11.23 11.25
C GLN A 264 -21.04 12.59 11.35
N ASP A 265 -21.92 12.77 12.34
CA ASP A 265 -22.60 14.04 12.60
C ASP A 265 -21.61 15.15 12.96
N ALA A 266 -20.63 14.86 13.81
CA ALA A 266 -19.59 15.82 14.19
C ALA A 266 -18.71 16.22 13.00
N ILE A 267 -18.29 15.28 12.16
CA ILE A 267 -17.51 15.55 10.94
C ILE A 267 -18.33 16.42 9.98
N LYS A 268 -19.61 16.08 9.74
CA LYS A 268 -20.49 16.89 8.89
C LYS A 268 -20.61 18.33 9.39
N LYS A 269 -20.86 18.51 10.69
CA LYS A 269 -20.92 19.84 11.29
C LYS A 269 -19.60 20.60 11.18
N GLY A 270 -18.47 19.91 11.36
CA GLY A 270 -17.13 20.49 11.17
C GLY A 270 -16.90 20.95 9.73
N LEU A 271 -17.20 20.09 8.75
CA LEU A 271 -17.09 20.44 7.33
C LEU A 271 -18.01 21.60 6.93
N ASP A 272 -19.23 21.66 7.49
CA ASP A 272 -20.15 22.78 7.24
C ASP A 272 -19.68 24.08 7.92
N ALA A 273 -19.01 23.98 9.06
CA ALA A 273 -18.43 25.12 9.77
C ALA A 273 -17.24 25.70 9.03
N ILE A 274 -16.29 24.85 8.60
CA ILE A 274 -15.08 25.30 7.92
C ILE A 274 -15.38 25.95 6.56
N LYS A 275 -16.40 25.47 5.84
CA LYS A 275 -16.87 26.11 4.59
C LYS A 275 -17.39 27.54 4.80
N LYS A 276 -17.83 27.88 5.99
CA LYS A 276 -18.32 29.21 6.36
C LYS A 276 -17.26 30.06 7.04
N SER A 277 -16.16 29.45 7.45
CA SER A 277 -15.05 30.13 8.09
C SER A 277 -14.09 30.66 7.02
N ASN A 278 -13.45 31.80 7.32
CA ASN A 278 -12.30 32.30 6.57
C ASN A 278 -10.97 31.92 7.23
N ASP A 279 -11.01 31.01 8.23
CA ASP A 279 -9.81 30.52 8.90
C ASP A 279 -9.04 29.56 7.97
N PRO A 280 -7.76 29.80 7.71
CA PRO A 280 -6.94 28.92 6.89
C PRO A 280 -6.57 27.60 7.59
N HIS A 281 -6.82 27.48 8.89
CA HIS A 281 -6.49 26.28 9.64
C HIS A 281 -7.57 25.19 9.47
N TRP A 282 -7.11 23.97 9.28
CA TRP A 282 -7.99 22.81 9.22
C TRP A 282 -8.43 22.40 10.62
N GLU A 283 -9.71 22.53 10.93
CA GLU A 283 -10.31 22.16 12.22
C GLU A 283 -11.62 21.38 12.03
N VAL A 284 -11.49 20.12 11.57
CA VAL A 284 -12.65 19.23 11.45
C VAL A 284 -12.51 18.08 12.45
N PRO A 285 -13.52 17.83 13.32
CA PRO A 285 -13.47 16.73 14.27
C PRO A 285 -13.12 15.40 13.60
N TYR A 286 -12.23 14.62 14.22
CA TYR A 286 -11.79 13.29 13.78
C TYR A 286 -11.02 13.23 12.44
N LEU A 287 -10.80 14.33 11.75
CA LEU A 287 -10.02 14.40 10.52
C LEU A 287 -8.76 15.22 10.76
N PRO A 288 -7.57 14.58 10.86
CA PRO A 288 -6.31 15.27 11.14
C PRO A 288 -5.78 16.10 9.96
N ILE A 289 -6.31 15.87 8.76
CA ILE A 289 -5.95 16.57 7.53
C ILE A 289 -7.18 16.73 6.65
N ASP A 290 -7.22 17.75 5.79
CA ASP A 290 -8.23 17.83 4.73
C ASP A 290 -8.04 16.69 3.73
N PRO A 291 -9.01 15.79 3.55
CA PRO A 291 -8.92 14.76 2.53
C PRO A 291 -8.64 15.28 1.12
N SER A 292 -9.08 16.50 0.80
CA SER A 292 -8.86 17.12 -0.52
C SER A 292 -7.38 17.39 -0.81
N ASP A 293 -6.56 17.62 0.21
CA ASP A 293 -5.11 17.78 0.08
C ASP A 293 -4.42 16.50 -0.44
N LEU A 294 -5.10 15.37 -0.30
CA LEU A 294 -4.65 14.06 -0.76
C LEU A 294 -5.38 13.59 -2.03
N GLY A 295 -6.20 14.47 -2.64
CA GLY A 295 -7.08 14.12 -3.76
C GLY A 295 -8.16 13.11 -3.38
N ARG A 296 -8.55 13.10 -2.10
CA ARG A 296 -9.63 12.28 -1.54
C ARG A 296 -10.79 13.16 -1.09
N SER A 297 -11.91 12.56 -0.79
CA SER A 297 -13.03 13.23 -0.19
C SER A 297 -13.43 12.51 1.10
N TYR A 298 -13.93 13.25 2.09
CA TYR A 298 -14.70 12.63 3.14
C TYR A 298 -16.07 12.25 2.54
N GLU A 299 -16.09 11.16 1.87
CA GLU A 299 -17.33 10.46 1.57
C GLU A 299 -17.34 9.22 2.44
N ALA A 300 -18.50 8.94 3.01
CA ALA A 300 -18.79 7.63 3.57
C ALA A 300 -18.76 6.53 2.47
N VAL A 301 -18.03 6.73 1.42
CA VAL A 301 -17.97 5.91 0.21
C VAL A 301 -16.61 5.24 0.16
N VAL A 302 -16.60 3.96 0.45
CA VAL A 302 -15.47 3.09 0.14
C VAL A 302 -15.36 3.04 -1.37
N ARG A 303 -14.32 3.65 -1.97
CA ARG A 303 -14.02 3.52 -3.39
C ARG A 303 -13.33 2.19 -3.63
N ILE A 304 -13.75 1.47 -4.64
CA ILE A 304 -13.20 0.16 -4.98
C ILE A 304 -12.33 0.28 -6.22
N ASN A 305 -11.09 -0.16 -6.09
CA ASN A 305 -10.17 -0.40 -7.18
C ASN A 305 -10.02 -1.91 -7.43
N SER A 306 -9.27 -2.29 -8.46
CA SER A 306 -8.97 -3.69 -8.82
C SER A 306 -8.33 -4.51 -7.69
N GLN A 307 -7.80 -3.86 -6.67
CA GLN A 307 -7.15 -4.47 -5.50
C GLN A 307 -8.06 -4.51 -4.26
N SER A 308 -9.23 -3.88 -4.33
CA SER A 308 -10.14 -3.82 -3.18
C SER A 308 -10.72 -5.19 -2.89
N GLY A 309 -10.49 -5.67 -1.69
CA GLY A 309 -10.95 -6.99 -1.26
C GLY A 309 -12.48 -7.11 -1.21
N LYS A 310 -12.96 -8.35 -1.18
CA LYS A 310 -14.39 -8.75 -1.16
C LYS A 310 -15.24 -8.00 -0.14
N GLY A 311 -14.66 -7.59 0.99
CA GLY A 311 -15.34 -6.86 2.05
C GLY A 311 -15.74 -5.43 1.67
N GLY A 312 -14.95 -4.74 0.86
CA GLY A 312 -15.24 -3.37 0.43
C GLY A 312 -16.46 -3.29 -0.49
N VAL A 313 -16.56 -4.19 -1.47
CA VAL A 313 -17.71 -4.29 -2.39
C VAL A 313 -19.01 -4.59 -1.63
N ALA A 314 -18.97 -5.58 -0.74
CA ALA A 314 -20.12 -5.96 0.07
C ALA A 314 -20.59 -4.80 0.97
N TYR A 315 -19.65 -4.09 1.58
CA TYR A 315 -19.95 -2.94 2.44
C TYR A 315 -20.64 -1.79 1.67
N ILE A 316 -20.18 -1.46 0.46
CA ILE A 316 -20.82 -0.42 -0.37
C ILE A 316 -22.27 -0.81 -0.70
N LEU A 317 -22.50 -2.03 -1.15
CA LEU A 317 -23.85 -2.47 -1.50
C LEU A 317 -24.78 -2.51 -0.29
N GLU A 318 -24.27 -2.93 0.87
CA GLU A 318 -25.05 -2.92 2.09
C GLU A 318 -25.38 -1.49 2.56
N LYS A 319 -24.39 -0.61 2.57
CA LYS A 319 -24.55 0.76 3.06
C LYS A 319 -25.37 1.65 2.13
N ASP A 320 -25.07 1.64 0.83
CA ASP A 320 -25.63 2.60 -0.13
C ASP A 320 -26.92 2.10 -0.78
N HIS A 321 -27.11 0.77 -0.83
CA HIS A 321 -28.22 0.13 -1.51
C HIS A 321 -29.04 -0.83 -0.63
N GLY A 322 -28.65 -1.02 0.64
CA GLY A 322 -29.34 -1.90 1.59
C GLY A 322 -29.22 -3.39 1.25
N VAL A 323 -28.24 -3.79 0.41
CA VAL A 323 -28.12 -5.14 -0.14
C VAL A 323 -27.02 -5.90 0.58
N SER A 324 -27.38 -6.83 1.47
CA SER A 324 -26.45 -7.71 2.19
C SER A 324 -26.22 -8.98 1.41
N LEU A 325 -25.06 -9.12 0.81
CA LEU A 325 -24.71 -10.22 -0.10
C LEU A 325 -24.21 -11.47 0.65
N PRO A 326 -24.69 -12.67 0.28
CA PRO A 326 -24.07 -13.92 0.71
C PRO A 326 -22.61 -14.03 0.24
N ARG A 327 -21.77 -14.71 1.04
CA ARG A 327 -20.32 -14.77 0.79
C ARG A 327 -19.93 -15.25 -0.60
N ARG A 328 -20.64 -16.22 -1.16
CA ARG A 328 -20.37 -16.72 -2.52
C ARG A 328 -20.62 -15.67 -3.57
N LEU A 329 -21.70 -14.89 -3.42
CA LEU A 329 -22.03 -13.81 -4.34
C LEU A 329 -21.04 -12.64 -4.21
N GLN A 330 -20.57 -12.34 -2.98
CA GLN A 330 -19.49 -11.37 -2.76
C GLN A 330 -18.22 -11.73 -3.57
N ILE A 331 -17.86 -13.01 -3.61
CA ILE A 331 -16.70 -13.51 -4.36
C ILE A 331 -16.91 -13.32 -5.86
N SER A 332 -18.07 -13.75 -6.37
CA SER A 332 -18.39 -13.65 -7.80
C SER A 332 -18.47 -12.21 -8.28
N LEU A 333 -19.10 -11.34 -7.50
CA LEU A 333 -19.22 -9.92 -7.83
C LEU A 333 -17.85 -9.22 -7.77
N SER A 334 -17.02 -9.50 -6.76
CA SER A 334 -15.69 -8.91 -6.66
C SER A 334 -14.82 -9.24 -7.87
N SER A 335 -14.89 -10.47 -8.40
CA SER A 335 -14.19 -10.83 -9.63
C SER A 335 -14.66 -9.99 -10.83
N LYS A 336 -15.98 -9.80 -10.98
CA LYS A 336 -16.53 -8.98 -12.09
C LYS A 336 -16.14 -7.51 -11.99
N ILE A 337 -16.13 -6.98 -10.78
CA ILE A 337 -15.71 -5.61 -10.49
C ILE A 337 -14.22 -5.44 -10.79
N GLN A 338 -13.39 -6.42 -10.40
CA GLN A 338 -11.97 -6.42 -10.71
C GLN A 338 -11.71 -6.40 -12.21
N ASP A 339 -12.40 -7.26 -12.99
CA ASP A 339 -12.27 -7.29 -14.46
C ASP A 339 -12.58 -5.91 -15.09
N VAL A 340 -13.61 -5.20 -14.59
CA VAL A 340 -13.98 -3.88 -15.10
C VAL A 340 -12.98 -2.80 -14.67
N ALA A 341 -12.52 -2.86 -13.42
CA ALA A 341 -11.53 -1.92 -12.90
C ALA A 341 -10.17 -2.08 -13.62
N ASP A 342 -9.73 -3.32 -13.87
CA ASP A 342 -8.49 -3.60 -14.61
C ASP A 342 -8.57 -3.11 -16.07
N GLN A 343 -9.72 -3.27 -16.73
CA GLN A 343 -9.93 -2.79 -18.10
C GLN A 343 -10.00 -1.27 -18.21
N SER A 344 -10.63 -0.62 -17.22
CA SER A 344 -10.81 0.84 -17.24
C SER A 344 -9.62 1.60 -16.70
N GLY A 345 -8.79 0.97 -15.85
CA GLY A 345 -7.70 1.61 -15.12
C GLY A 345 -8.16 2.69 -14.14
N LYS A 346 -9.45 2.70 -13.76
CA LYS A 346 -10.08 3.71 -12.90
C LYS A 346 -10.62 3.09 -11.62
N GLU A 347 -10.73 3.92 -10.58
CA GLU A 347 -11.53 3.60 -9.41
C GLU A 347 -13.01 3.61 -9.77
N LEU A 348 -13.75 2.63 -9.24
CA LEU A 348 -15.18 2.52 -9.46
C LEU A 348 -15.95 3.18 -8.32
N LEU A 349 -16.91 4.01 -8.68
CA LEU A 349 -17.81 4.66 -7.75
C LEU A 349 -18.97 3.72 -7.35
N SER A 350 -19.62 4.00 -6.22
CA SER A 350 -20.75 3.21 -5.71
C SER A 350 -21.83 2.92 -6.78
N HIS A 351 -22.21 3.93 -7.55
CA HIS A 351 -23.22 3.75 -8.61
C HIS A 351 -22.74 2.89 -9.79
N GLU A 352 -21.43 2.87 -10.08
CA GLU A 352 -20.84 2.00 -11.10
C GLU A 352 -20.82 0.56 -10.62
N ILE A 353 -20.46 0.33 -9.34
CA ILE A 353 -20.53 -0.97 -8.67
C ILE A 353 -21.96 -1.50 -8.68
N TRP A 354 -22.93 -0.65 -8.35
CA TRP A 354 -24.34 -1.00 -8.43
C TRP A 354 -24.75 -1.40 -9.86
N SER A 355 -24.33 -0.64 -10.86
CA SER A 355 -24.62 -0.95 -12.27
C SER A 355 -24.05 -2.29 -12.71
N ILE A 356 -22.82 -2.63 -12.24
CA ILE A 356 -22.21 -3.93 -12.50
C ILE A 356 -23.00 -5.04 -11.80
N PHE A 357 -23.39 -4.83 -10.54
CA PHE A 357 -24.21 -5.79 -9.81
C PHE A 357 -25.56 -6.00 -10.49
N GLU A 358 -26.26 -4.92 -10.81
CA GLU A 358 -27.58 -4.95 -11.44
C GLU A 358 -27.55 -5.64 -12.81
N SER A 359 -26.57 -5.33 -13.65
CA SER A 359 -26.42 -5.92 -14.98
C SER A 359 -26.06 -7.42 -14.95
N ASN A 360 -25.27 -7.86 -13.98
CA ASN A 360 -24.83 -9.26 -13.93
C ASN A 360 -25.75 -10.18 -13.12
N PHE A 361 -26.49 -9.66 -12.16
CA PHE A 361 -27.23 -10.50 -11.20
C PHE A 361 -28.74 -10.17 -11.10
N ILE A 362 -29.19 -9.00 -11.55
CA ILE A 362 -30.61 -8.61 -11.48
C ILE A 362 -31.24 -8.52 -12.87
N LYS A 363 -30.63 -7.76 -13.78
CA LYS A 363 -31.17 -7.48 -15.13
C LYS A 363 -30.65 -8.44 -16.20
N ASN A 364 -30.26 -9.65 -15.80
CA ASN A 364 -29.82 -10.61 -16.80
C ASN A 364 -31.04 -11.00 -17.65
N THR A 365 -31.08 -10.55 -18.88
CA THR A 365 -32.11 -10.88 -19.87
C THR A 365 -31.86 -12.32 -20.33
N LEU A 366 -32.28 -13.26 -19.51
CA LEU A 366 -32.44 -14.64 -19.99
C LEU A 366 -33.62 -14.67 -20.96
N ASP A 367 -33.55 -15.52 -21.93
CA ASP A 367 -34.65 -15.81 -22.88
C ASP A 367 -35.89 -16.38 -22.18
N THR A 368 -35.78 -16.58 -20.86
CA THR A 368 -36.85 -17.11 -19.98
C THR A 368 -37.40 -16.02 -19.06
N GLN A 369 -38.69 -15.72 -19.20
CA GLN A 369 -39.40 -14.74 -18.35
C GLN A 369 -40.56 -15.41 -17.62
N LEU A 370 -40.68 -15.18 -16.32
CA LEU A 370 -41.86 -15.57 -15.55
C LEU A 370 -43.05 -14.68 -15.91
N LYS A 371 -44.17 -15.28 -16.32
CA LYS A 371 -45.43 -14.60 -16.64
C LYS A 371 -46.39 -14.60 -15.48
N SER A 372 -46.63 -15.76 -14.91
CA SER A 372 -47.48 -15.93 -13.74
C SER A 372 -47.00 -17.10 -12.89
N PHE A 373 -47.38 -17.08 -11.63
CA PHE A 373 -47.16 -18.21 -10.73
C PHE A 373 -48.33 -18.36 -9.74
N SER A 374 -48.54 -19.58 -9.28
CA SER A 374 -49.43 -19.86 -8.16
C SER A 374 -48.79 -20.90 -7.26
N VAL A 375 -49.03 -20.75 -5.96
CA VAL A 375 -48.57 -21.68 -4.93
C VAL A 375 -49.82 -22.25 -4.24
N ILE A 376 -49.90 -23.57 -4.12
CA ILE A 376 -50.97 -24.26 -3.45
C ILE A 376 -50.31 -25.06 -2.33
N THR A 377 -50.61 -24.71 -1.09
CA THR A 377 -50.15 -25.49 0.07
C THR A 377 -51.15 -26.55 0.37
N SER A 378 -50.72 -27.84 0.38
CA SER A 378 -51.58 -28.98 0.69
C SER A 378 -51.54 -29.26 2.20
N ASP A 379 -52.59 -29.93 2.69
CA ASP A 379 -52.68 -30.34 4.11
C ASP A 379 -51.58 -31.34 4.54
N LYS A 380 -50.71 -31.77 3.65
CA LYS A 380 -49.60 -32.71 3.86
C LYS A 380 -48.23 -32.05 4.00
N ASN A 381 -48.14 -30.77 4.31
CA ASN A 381 -46.88 -30.04 4.39
C ASN A 381 -46.04 -30.09 3.08
N GLN A 382 -46.71 -30.20 1.95
CA GLN A 382 -46.08 -30.06 0.64
C GLN A 382 -46.69 -28.88 -0.10
N ASP A 383 -45.86 -28.04 -0.66
CA ASP A 383 -46.24 -26.94 -1.57
C ASP A 383 -46.15 -27.41 -3.01
N GLU A 384 -47.19 -27.15 -3.76
CA GLU A 384 -47.18 -27.32 -5.22
C GLU A 384 -47.11 -25.91 -5.88
N VAL A 385 -46.21 -25.76 -6.83
CA VAL A 385 -46.13 -24.55 -7.65
C VAL A 385 -46.53 -24.82 -9.10
N LYS A 386 -47.26 -23.86 -9.66
CA LYS A 386 -47.53 -23.76 -11.08
C LYS A 386 -46.91 -22.48 -11.60
N LEU A 387 -46.00 -22.59 -12.59
CA LEU A 387 -45.29 -21.46 -13.20
C LEU A 387 -45.66 -21.40 -14.65
N GLU A 388 -46.01 -20.23 -15.15
CA GLU A 388 -46.07 -19.92 -16.58
C GLU A 388 -44.85 -19.08 -16.95
N ILE A 389 -44.01 -19.64 -17.79
CA ILE A 389 -42.80 -18.98 -18.28
C ILE A 389 -42.85 -18.77 -19.78
N MET A 390 -42.25 -17.68 -20.26
CA MET A 390 -41.97 -17.43 -21.64
C MET A 390 -40.53 -17.82 -21.94
N GLN A 391 -40.29 -18.77 -22.84
CA GLN A 391 -38.94 -19.15 -23.27
C GLN A 391 -38.94 -19.26 -24.81
N ASP A 392 -37.99 -18.61 -25.48
CA ASP A 392 -37.88 -18.59 -26.96
C ASP A 392 -39.19 -18.21 -27.63
N GLY A 393 -39.96 -17.27 -27.06
CA GLY A 393 -41.24 -16.81 -27.59
C GLY A 393 -42.41 -17.78 -27.36
N LYS A 394 -42.22 -18.90 -26.67
CA LYS A 394 -43.27 -19.89 -26.35
C LYS A 394 -43.62 -19.83 -24.85
N CYS A 395 -44.93 -19.95 -24.58
CA CYS A 395 -45.42 -20.07 -23.20
C CYS A 395 -45.36 -21.55 -22.80
N ILE A 396 -44.67 -21.81 -21.68
CA ILE A 396 -44.50 -23.14 -21.13
C ILE A 396 -45.07 -23.14 -19.71
N GLU A 397 -45.94 -24.11 -19.42
CA GLU A 397 -46.42 -24.35 -18.06
C GLU A 397 -45.53 -25.38 -17.38
N LEU A 398 -45.04 -25.05 -16.17
CA LEU A 398 -44.26 -25.94 -15.35
C LEU A 398 -44.99 -26.17 -14.02
N LYS A 399 -44.87 -27.41 -13.50
CA LYS A 399 -45.36 -27.78 -12.20
C LYS A 399 -44.26 -28.45 -11.42
N GLY A 400 -44.19 -28.19 -10.13
CA GLY A 400 -43.26 -28.82 -9.22
C GLY A 400 -43.83 -28.91 -7.83
N ALA A 401 -43.31 -29.82 -7.04
CA ALA A 401 -43.72 -30.05 -5.66
C ALA A 401 -42.50 -30.14 -4.74
N GLY A 402 -42.62 -29.62 -3.50
CA GLY A 402 -41.52 -29.58 -2.55
C GLY A 402 -41.93 -29.24 -1.13
N ASN A 403 -40.99 -29.23 -0.19
CA ASN A 403 -41.21 -28.89 1.21
C ASN A 403 -41.55 -27.44 1.46
N GLY A 404 -41.51 -26.61 0.44
CA GLY A 404 -41.80 -25.19 0.43
C GLY A 404 -41.79 -24.61 -0.98
N PRO A 405 -42.24 -23.35 -1.18
CA PRO A 405 -42.38 -22.76 -2.51
C PRO A 405 -41.10 -22.78 -3.32
N ILE A 406 -39.94 -22.57 -2.69
CA ILE A 406 -38.63 -22.52 -3.36
C ILE A 406 -38.22 -23.90 -3.84
N ASP A 407 -38.38 -24.93 -2.99
CA ASP A 407 -38.08 -26.33 -3.32
C ASP A 407 -38.99 -26.82 -4.47
N ALA A 408 -40.28 -26.50 -4.42
CA ALA A 408 -41.23 -26.77 -5.50
C ALA A 408 -40.86 -26.05 -6.81
N CYS A 409 -40.38 -24.82 -6.77
CA CYS A 409 -39.86 -24.13 -7.95
C CYS A 409 -38.63 -24.82 -8.53
N ILE A 410 -37.69 -25.25 -7.71
CA ILE A 410 -36.51 -26.00 -8.14
C ILE A 410 -36.90 -27.29 -8.85
N ASP A 411 -37.87 -28.02 -8.29
CA ASP A 411 -38.39 -29.26 -8.89
C ASP A 411 -38.98 -29.00 -10.28
N ALA A 412 -39.78 -27.92 -10.43
CA ALA A 412 -40.31 -27.47 -11.71
C ALA A 412 -39.21 -27.14 -12.76
N PHE A 413 -38.15 -26.46 -12.33
CA PHE A 413 -37.03 -26.09 -13.19
C PHE A 413 -36.13 -27.28 -13.58
N LYS A 414 -35.98 -28.29 -12.72
CA LYS A 414 -35.27 -29.54 -13.06
C LYS A 414 -35.91 -30.21 -14.25
N ILE A 415 -37.24 -30.23 -14.31
CA ILE A 415 -38.01 -30.79 -15.44
C ILE A 415 -37.71 -30.02 -16.75
N LEU A 416 -37.69 -28.70 -16.66
CA LEU A 416 -37.42 -27.85 -17.82
C LEU A 416 -36.00 -28.05 -18.39
N HIS A 417 -34.99 -28.03 -17.54
CA HIS A 417 -33.59 -28.08 -17.95
C HIS A 417 -33.04 -29.48 -18.14
N LYS A 418 -33.80 -30.52 -17.79
CA LYS A 418 -33.36 -31.93 -17.81
C LYS A 418 -32.01 -32.13 -17.14
N SER A 419 -31.73 -31.37 -16.09
CA SER A 419 -30.46 -31.34 -15.38
C SER A 419 -30.75 -31.44 -13.89
N ASP A 420 -29.89 -32.16 -13.18
CA ASP A 420 -29.96 -32.21 -11.73
C ASP A 420 -29.14 -31.04 -11.15
N PHE A 421 -29.79 -30.20 -10.39
CA PHE A 421 -29.18 -29.14 -9.62
C PHE A 421 -29.83 -29.04 -8.26
N SER A 422 -29.07 -28.54 -7.28
CA SER A 422 -29.54 -28.39 -5.92
C SER A 422 -29.29 -27.00 -5.40
N ILE A 423 -30.02 -26.55 -4.41
CA ILE A 423 -29.76 -25.32 -3.70
C ILE A 423 -28.55 -25.53 -2.82
N ALA A 424 -27.47 -24.75 -3.07
CA ALA A 424 -26.28 -24.75 -2.25
C ALA A 424 -26.36 -23.72 -1.12
N ASP A 425 -27.09 -22.62 -1.34
CA ASP A 425 -27.25 -21.56 -0.37
C ASP A 425 -28.51 -20.73 -0.69
N TYR A 426 -29.20 -20.30 0.34
CA TYR A 426 -30.36 -19.43 0.25
C TYR A 426 -30.30 -18.38 1.33
N HIS A 427 -30.48 -17.14 0.95
CA HIS A 427 -30.54 -16.00 1.85
C HIS A 427 -31.59 -15.01 1.39
N GLN A 428 -32.30 -14.40 2.32
CA GLN A 428 -33.24 -13.30 2.03
C GLN A 428 -33.22 -12.24 3.11
N HIS A 429 -33.48 -11.00 2.71
CA HIS A 429 -33.67 -9.91 3.66
C HIS A 429 -34.56 -8.81 3.06
N SER A 430 -35.13 -7.97 3.95
CA SER A 430 -35.89 -6.80 3.54
C SER A 430 -34.95 -5.66 3.14
N LEU A 431 -35.28 -4.90 2.09
CA LEU A 431 -34.54 -3.70 1.65
C LEU A 431 -34.98 -2.44 2.39
N ALA A 432 -36.08 -2.48 3.12
CA ALA A 432 -36.61 -1.37 3.91
C ALA A 432 -37.38 -1.88 5.13
N THR A 433 -37.78 -0.97 6.02
CA THR A 433 -38.63 -1.27 7.15
C THR A 433 -40.10 -0.90 6.80
N GLY A 434 -41.03 -1.80 7.12
CA GLY A 434 -42.46 -1.58 6.88
C GLY A 434 -43.13 -2.82 6.26
N SER A 435 -44.47 -2.84 6.30
CA SER A 435 -45.28 -3.95 5.77
C SER A 435 -45.30 -4.05 4.23
N ASP A 436 -44.91 -2.97 3.55
CA ASP A 436 -44.79 -2.84 2.11
C ASP A 436 -43.32 -2.89 1.61
N ALA A 437 -42.38 -3.22 2.49
CA ALA A 437 -40.97 -3.28 2.16
C ALA A 437 -40.70 -4.36 1.12
N LYS A 438 -39.92 -4.00 0.10
CA LYS A 438 -39.41 -4.96 -0.86
C LYS A 438 -38.38 -5.85 -0.18
N ALA A 439 -38.39 -7.14 -0.54
CA ALA A 439 -37.39 -8.11 -0.10
C ALA A 439 -36.54 -8.58 -1.30
N VAL A 440 -35.31 -8.94 -0.99
CA VAL A 440 -34.41 -9.59 -1.95
C VAL A 440 -34.09 -10.99 -1.48
N ALA A 441 -34.11 -11.94 -2.41
CA ALA A 441 -33.71 -13.32 -2.18
C ALA A 441 -32.53 -13.68 -3.07
N TYR A 442 -31.57 -14.41 -2.51
CA TYR A 442 -30.40 -14.94 -3.18
C TYR A 442 -30.45 -16.45 -3.18
N ILE A 443 -30.35 -17.05 -4.34
CA ILE A 443 -30.40 -18.50 -4.49
C ILE A 443 -29.12 -18.92 -5.23
N CYS A 444 -28.30 -19.75 -4.59
CA CYS A 444 -27.13 -20.34 -5.20
C CYS A 444 -27.46 -21.76 -5.62
N LEU A 445 -27.35 -22.03 -6.92
CA LEU A 445 -27.58 -23.36 -7.49
C LEU A 445 -26.24 -24.06 -7.71
N LEU A 446 -26.14 -25.32 -7.32
CA LEU A 446 -25.06 -26.23 -7.66
C LEU A 446 -25.47 -27.04 -8.89
N TYR A 447 -24.71 -26.87 -9.93
CA TYR A 447 -24.83 -27.68 -11.17
C TYR A 447 -23.95 -28.92 -11.01
N THR A 448 -24.52 -30.11 -11.05
CA THR A 448 -23.76 -31.36 -11.13
C THR A 448 -23.50 -31.71 -12.60
N SER A 449 -22.67 -30.93 -13.26
CA SER A 449 -22.04 -31.38 -14.51
C SER A 449 -20.70 -32.00 -14.13
N PRO A 450 -20.41 -33.26 -14.57
CA PRO A 450 -19.09 -33.84 -14.32
C PRO A 450 -18.04 -32.97 -14.98
N SER A 451 -17.11 -32.45 -14.15
CA SER A 451 -15.96 -31.69 -14.63
C SER A 451 -15.16 -32.54 -15.63
N PRO A 452 -14.63 -31.99 -16.72
CA PRO A 452 -13.72 -32.71 -17.60
C PRO A 452 -12.48 -33.28 -16.88
N ARG A 453 -12.22 -32.83 -15.63
CA ARG A 453 -11.13 -33.35 -14.79
C ARG A 453 -11.48 -34.65 -14.02
N ASP A 454 -12.74 -35.03 -13.96
CA ASP A 454 -13.19 -36.26 -13.29
C ASP A 454 -13.25 -37.47 -14.24
N ARG A 455 -12.74 -37.32 -15.45
CA ARG A 455 -12.48 -38.42 -16.40
C ARG A 455 -10.99 -38.72 -16.41
N GLY A 456 -10.48 -39.25 -15.29
CA GLY A 456 -9.16 -39.85 -15.20
C GLY A 456 -9.25 -41.33 -15.36
#